data_9be1539c5e5509713a04047d976bf544
#
_entry.id   9be1539c5e5509713a04047d976bf544
#
_cell.length_a   1.000
_cell.length_b   1.000
_cell.length_c   1.000
_cell.angle_alpha   90.00
_cell.angle_beta   90.00
_cell.angle_gamma   90.00
#
_symmetry.space_group_name_H-M   'P 1'
#
loop_
_entity.id
_entity.type
_entity.pdbx_description
1 polymer ?
#
loop_
_entity_poly.entity_id
_entity_poly.type
_entity_poly.pdbx_seq_one_letter_code
_entity_poly.pdbx_strand_id
1 'polypeptide(L)'
;MLEEGASARIYIWRLANGARDFAGDFAPDSAANSGRDFPRDFAADFAGLFVGEFSGVFVGNEAVCVVRFGKQKARGKALLETAEVIFRSEDGALRLKLAFADLKSVSAADGELRLETAEGPAIFQLGANAAKWCEKILHPKTRMEKLGIKANAAVSLVGDFDPDFLTELRSVTKNVSVTGSRRGKAGAGADAEWIFFSVDSSKDLSQAARLAKSLKGAAALWIVYPKGQKQISENDVLAAGRKCGLKDIKVVGFSPTHTALKFVIPVENR
;
A
#
# COMPACT_ATOMS: atom_id res chain seq x y z
N MET A 1 -5.83 30.66 -27.88
CA MET A 1 -6.53 29.42 -27.62
C MET A 1 -5.59 28.32 -28.08
N LEU A 2 -4.87 27.71 -27.15
CA LEU A 2 -3.96 26.61 -27.39
C LEU A 2 -4.50 25.42 -26.59
N GLU A 3 -4.96 24.38 -27.30
CA GLU A 3 -5.38 23.13 -26.71
C GLU A 3 -4.15 22.35 -26.22
N GLU A 4 -4.07 22.12 -24.93
CA GLU A 4 -3.10 21.21 -24.34
C GLU A 4 -3.54 19.78 -24.60
N GLY A 5 -2.85 19.12 -25.52
CA GLY A 5 -2.97 17.68 -25.75
C GLY A 5 -2.47 16.90 -24.54
N ALA A 6 -3.35 16.10 -23.95
CA ALA A 6 -3.02 15.19 -22.87
C ALA A 6 -2.03 14.11 -23.38
N SER A 7 -0.76 14.28 -23.05
CA SER A 7 0.28 13.29 -23.33
C SER A 7 0.08 12.08 -22.43
N ALA A 8 -0.31 10.96 -23.02
CA ALA A 8 -0.38 9.67 -22.33
C ALA A 8 1.04 9.24 -21.93
N ARG A 9 1.35 9.30 -20.64
CA ARG A 9 2.62 8.77 -20.11
C ARG A 9 2.51 7.26 -20.02
N ILE A 10 3.17 6.56 -20.92
CA ILE A 10 3.33 5.10 -20.88
C ILE A 10 4.51 4.82 -19.96
N TYR A 11 4.23 4.24 -18.78
CA TYR A 11 5.27 3.74 -17.88
C TYR A 11 5.48 2.25 -18.15
N ILE A 12 6.60 1.92 -18.81
CA ILE A 12 7.03 0.53 -18.99
C ILE A 12 8.17 0.27 -18.00
N TRP A 13 7.90 -0.55 -16.99
CA TRP A 13 8.95 -1.06 -16.10
C TRP A 13 9.10 -2.56 -16.29
N ARG A 14 10.31 -2.98 -16.55
CA ARG A 14 10.70 -4.38 -16.62
C ARG A 14 11.22 -4.76 -15.24
N LEU A 15 10.49 -5.60 -14.50
CA LEU A 15 10.96 -6.21 -13.27
C LEU A 15 12.04 -7.25 -13.62
N ALA A 16 13.30 -6.82 -13.62
CA ALA A 16 14.44 -7.72 -13.71
C ALA A 16 14.90 -8.03 -12.28
N ASN A 17 14.93 -9.32 -11.93
CA ASN A 17 15.62 -9.82 -10.76
C ASN A 17 17.11 -9.43 -10.83
N GLY A 18 17.62 -8.75 -9.79
CA GLY A 18 19.04 -8.60 -9.50
C GLY A 18 19.71 -7.36 -10.10
N ALA A 19 20.02 -6.44 -9.18
CA ALA A 19 21.11 -5.46 -9.15
C ALA A 19 21.76 -4.96 -10.45
N ARG A 20 21.88 -3.64 -10.51
CA ARG A 20 22.91 -2.72 -11.01
C ARG A 20 22.47 -1.78 -12.13
N ASP A 21 22.62 -0.53 -11.77
CA ASP A 21 22.92 0.67 -12.54
C ASP A 21 22.85 0.59 -14.07
N PHE A 22 21.94 1.40 -14.64
CA PHE A 22 22.19 2.08 -15.90
C PHE A 22 21.38 3.37 -15.95
N ALA A 23 22.05 4.48 -15.65
CA ALA A 23 21.68 5.79 -16.15
C ALA A 23 22.10 5.83 -17.61
N GLY A 24 21.17 6.05 -18.51
CA GLY A 24 21.41 6.22 -19.94
C GLY A 24 20.41 7.21 -20.49
N ASP A 25 20.89 8.43 -20.74
CA ASP A 25 20.21 9.49 -21.50
C ASP A 25 19.75 8.97 -22.86
N PHE A 26 18.48 9.13 -23.18
CA PHE A 26 17.99 9.07 -24.55
C PHE A 26 17.33 10.39 -24.92
N ALA A 27 18.08 11.21 -25.67
CA ALA A 27 17.55 12.33 -26.44
C ALA A 27 16.81 11.80 -27.67
N PRO A 28 15.74 12.46 -28.13
CA PRO A 28 15.06 12.06 -29.36
C PRO A 28 15.77 12.62 -30.57
N ASP A 29 16.19 11.73 -31.44
CA ASP A 29 16.66 12.12 -32.77
C ASP A 29 15.50 12.15 -33.77
N SER A 30 15.55 13.14 -34.62
CA SER A 30 14.55 13.60 -35.57
C SER A 30 14.55 12.78 -36.87
N ALA A 31 13.36 12.76 -37.48
CA ALA A 31 13.07 12.69 -38.91
C ALA A 31 13.07 11.33 -39.62
N ALA A 32 11.95 10.93 -40.14
CA ALA A 32 11.59 10.96 -41.56
C ALA A 32 10.31 10.20 -41.87
N ASN A 33 9.39 10.94 -42.37
CA ASN A 33 8.33 10.73 -43.34
C ASN A 33 8.31 9.40 -44.11
N SER A 34 7.24 8.62 -43.96
CA SER A 34 6.68 7.84 -45.08
C SER A 34 5.18 7.57 -44.83
N GLY A 35 4.35 8.18 -45.67
CA GLY A 35 2.91 8.04 -45.67
C GLY A 35 2.48 6.61 -45.93
N ARG A 36 1.46 6.19 -45.19
CA ARG A 36 0.50 5.17 -45.57
C ARG A 36 -0.89 5.60 -45.12
N ASP A 37 -1.74 5.78 -46.11
CA ASP A 37 -3.16 6.05 -45.98
C ASP A 37 -3.83 4.93 -45.14
N PHE A 38 -4.48 5.34 -44.05
CA PHE A 38 -5.45 4.48 -43.36
C PHE A 38 -6.86 4.90 -43.78
N PRO A 39 -7.77 3.96 -44.07
CA PRO A 39 -9.12 4.27 -44.48
C PRO A 39 -9.90 4.97 -43.36
N ARG A 40 -10.64 6.03 -43.77
CA ARG A 40 -11.42 6.91 -42.88
C ARG A 40 -12.74 6.33 -42.34
N ASP A 41 -13.04 5.06 -42.56
CA ASP A 41 -14.36 4.49 -42.27
C ASP A 41 -14.45 3.66 -40.98
N PHE A 42 -13.47 3.76 -40.07
CA PHE A 42 -13.50 3.00 -38.80
C PHE A 42 -13.94 3.82 -37.57
N ALA A 43 -14.33 5.09 -37.74
CA ALA A 43 -14.66 5.99 -36.61
C ALA A 43 -16.15 6.09 -36.29
N ALA A 44 -17.05 5.46 -37.07
CA ALA A 44 -18.51 5.70 -36.93
C ALA A 44 -19.27 4.66 -36.09
N ASP A 45 -18.71 3.48 -35.81
CA ASP A 45 -19.46 2.39 -35.15
C ASP A 45 -19.18 2.20 -33.64
N PHE A 46 -18.36 3.06 -33.01
CA PHE A 46 -18.06 2.94 -31.60
C PHE A 46 -18.72 3.99 -30.69
N ALA A 47 -19.51 4.92 -31.24
CA ALA A 47 -20.12 6.00 -30.47
C ALA A 47 -21.47 5.64 -29.80
N GLY A 48 -21.98 4.42 -29.98
CA GLY A 48 -23.34 4.05 -29.57
C GLY A 48 -23.49 3.08 -28.39
N LEU A 49 -22.39 2.61 -27.74
CA LEU A 49 -22.54 1.49 -26.78
C LEU A 49 -21.95 1.74 -25.38
N PHE A 50 -21.63 2.97 -24.97
CA PHE A 50 -21.07 3.23 -23.64
C PHE A 50 -21.69 4.45 -22.94
N VAL A 51 -23.03 4.47 -22.79
CA VAL A 51 -23.71 5.28 -21.77
C VAL A 51 -24.38 4.32 -20.80
N GLY A 52 -23.57 3.68 -19.98
CA GLY A 52 -24.01 3.00 -18.78
C GLY A 52 -23.27 3.64 -17.60
N GLU A 53 -24.00 4.36 -16.75
CA GLU A 53 -23.48 4.94 -15.51
C GLU A 53 -22.84 3.84 -14.64
N PHE A 54 -21.52 3.74 -14.67
CA PHE A 54 -20.76 2.94 -13.74
C PHE A 54 -20.59 3.70 -12.41
N SER A 55 -21.68 3.81 -11.64
CA SER A 55 -21.62 4.22 -10.24
C SER A 55 -21.15 3.03 -9.39
N GLY A 56 -19.88 2.64 -9.55
CA GLY A 56 -19.25 1.67 -8.67
C GLY A 56 -18.82 2.35 -7.38
N VAL A 57 -19.39 1.95 -6.25
CA VAL A 57 -18.92 2.34 -4.92
C VAL A 57 -17.50 1.79 -4.73
N PHE A 58 -16.50 2.68 -4.73
CA PHE A 58 -15.10 2.32 -4.53
C PHE A 58 -14.74 2.41 -3.05
N VAL A 59 -14.52 1.28 -2.42
CA VAL A 59 -13.99 1.21 -1.05
C VAL A 59 -12.51 0.82 -1.13
N GLY A 60 -11.63 1.80 -1.02
CA GLY A 60 -10.19 1.59 -0.84
C GLY A 60 -9.47 0.93 -2.03
N ASN A 61 -9.07 -0.32 -1.85
CA ASN A 61 -8.32 -1.11 -2.82
C ASN A 61 -9.20 -2.15 -3.54
N GLU A 62 -10.50 -1.94 -3.59
CA GLU A 62 -11.47 -2.81 -4.21
C GLU A 62 -12.17 -2.09 -5.36
N ALA A 63 -12.44 -2.80 -6.47
CA ALA A 63 -13.15 -2.28 -7.62
C ALA A 63 -13.98 -3.37 -8.30
N VAL A 64 -15.23 -3.04 -8.67
CA VAL A 64 -15.99 -3.86 -9.61
C VAL A 64 -15.56 -3.46 -11.02
N CYS A 65 -15.11 -4.43 -11.81
CA CYS A 65 -14.57 -4.17 -13.14
C CYS A 65 -14.78 -5.35 -14.07
N VAL A 66 -14.53 -5.11 -15.36
CA VAL A 66 -14.41 -6.18 -16.35
C VAL A 66 -12.95 -6.53 -16.50
N VAL A 67 -12.65 -7.84 -16.52
CA VAL A 67 -11.29 -8.36 -16.72
C VAL A 67 -11.25 -9.20 -17.99
N ARG A 68 -10.20 -9.03 -18.79
CA ARG A 68 -9.84 -9.88 -19.94
C ARG A 68 -8.56 -10.62 -19.60
N PHE A 69 -8.59 -11.94 -19.72
CA PHE A 69 -7.43 -12.81 -19.53
C PHE A 69 -7.46 -13.95 -20.54
N GLY A 70 -6.50 -13.98 -21.44
CA GLY A 70 -6.52 -14.88 -22.60
C GLY A 70 -7.78 -14.65 -23.44
N LYS A 71 -8.58 -15.72 -23.66
CA LYS A 71 -9.85 -15.67 -24.38
C LYS A 71 -11.06 -15.35 -23.48
N GLN A 72 -10.87 -15.29 -22.18
CA GLN A 72 -11.94 -15.06 -21.21
C GLN A 72 -12.14 -13.57 -20.97
N LYS A 73 -13.41 -13.18 -20.85
CA LYS A 73 -13.84 -11.84 -20.43
C LYS A 73 -14.93 -12.01 -19.37
N ALA A 74 -14.72 -11.48 -18.21
CA ALA A 74 -15.66 -11.62 -17.10
C ALA A 74 -15.79 -10.31 -16.32
N ARG A 75 -16.99 -10.04 -15.80
CA ARG A 75 -17.24 -8.98 -14.82
C ARG A 75 -17.10 -9.55 -13.43
N GLY A 76 -16.55 -8.78 -12.51
CA GLY A 76 -16.35 -9.23 -11.14
C GLY A 76 -15.69 -8.20 -10.28
N LYS A 77 -15.21 -8.66 -9.15
CA LYS A 77 -14.59 -7.88 -8.10
C LYS A 77 -13.08 -8.07 -8.12
N ALA A 78 -12.36 -6.99 -8.29
CA ALA A 78 -10.90 -6.95 -8.17
C ALA A 78 -10.51 -6.33 -6.82
N LEU A 79 -9.48 -6.91 -6.17
CA LEU A 79 -8.86 -6.40 -4.95
C LEU A 79 -7.38 -6.19 -5.20
N LEU A 80 -6.89 -5.01 -4.88
CA LEU A 80 -5.46 -4.70 -4.86
C LEU A 80 -4.94 -4.89 -3.44
N GLU A 81 -4.27 -6.00 -3.21
CA GLU A 81 -3.61 -6.32 -1.94
C GLU A 81 -2.17 -5.77 -1.88
N THR A 82 -1.47 -6.03 -0.80
CA THR A 82 -0.11 -5.50 -0.59
C THR A 82 0.92 -6.05 -1.58
N ALA A 83 0.75 -7.31 -2.02
CA ALA A 83 1.71 -8.03 -2.86
C ALA A 83 1.08 -8.70 -4.08
N GLU A 84 -0.23 -8.54 -4.29
CA GLU A 84 -0.95 -9.23 -5.35
C GLU A 84 -2.22 -8.50 -5.77
N VAL A 85 -2.72 -8.79 -6.97
CA VAL A 85 -4.07 -8.47 -7.41
C VAL A 85 -4.91 -9.75 -7.42
N ILE A 86 -6.06 -9.71 -6.77
CA ILE A 86 -7.01 -10.81 -6.75
C ILE A 86 -8.24 -10.39 -7.55
N PHE A 87 -8.72 -11.28 -8.43
CA PHE A 87 -9.99 -11.09 -9.13
C PHE A 87 -10.89 -12.31 -8.97
N ARG A 88 -12.17 -12.05 -8.80
CA ARG A 88 -13.22 -13.08 -8.75
C ARG A 88 -14.40 -12.61 -9.59
N SER A 89 -14.72 -13.35 -10.66
CA SER A 89 -15.90 -13.07 -11.47
C SER A 89 -17.20 -13.35 -10.69
N GLU A 90 -18.26 -12.64 -11.07
CA GLU A 90 -19.60 -12.79 -10.47
C GLU A 90 -20.17 -14.20 -10.65
N ASP A 91 -19.92 -14.80 -11.80
CA ASP A 91 -20.32 -16.18 -12.14
C ASP A 91 -19.39 -17.27 -11.57
N GLY A 92 -18.28 -16.87 -10.94
CA GLY A 92 -17.27 -17.78 -10.39
C GLY A 92 -16.39 -18.48 -11.43
N ALA A 93 -16.58 -18.22 -12.73
CA ALA A 93 -15.86 -18.89 -13.82
C ALA A 93 -14.40 -18.45 -13.93
N LEU A 94 -14.09 -17.19 -13.58
CA LEU A 94 -12.73 -16.65 -13.63
C LEU A 94 -12.26 -16.22 -12.24
N ARG A 95 -11.15 -16.80 -11.79
CA ARG A 95 -10.45 -16.41 -10.57
C ARG A 95 -8.99 -16.20 -10.88
N LEU A 96 -8.48 -14.99 -10.59
CA LEU A 96 -7.08 -14.66 -10.77
C LEU A 96 -6.47 -14.30 -9.42
N LYS A 97 -5.23 -14.72 -9.24
CA LYS A 97 -4.38 -14.33 -8.13
C LYS A 97 -3.00 -14.04 -8.72
N LEU A 98 -2.70 -12.77 -8.91
CA LEU A 98 -1.53 -12.28 -9.62
C LEU A 98 -0.57 -11.63 -8.64
N ALA A 99 0.46 -12.36 -8.22
CA ALA A 99 1.50 -11.82 -7.34
C ALA A 99 2.36 -10.82 -8.11
N PHE A 100 2.70 -9.69 -7.49
CA PHE A 100 3.51 -8.65 -8.14
C PHE A 100 4.89 -9.13 -8.54
N ALA A 101 5.45 -10.08 -7.78
CA ALA A 101 6.75 -10.69 -8.08
C ALA A 101 6.77 -11.49 -9.40
N ASP A 102 5.60 -11.98 -9.85
CA ASP A 102 5.47 -12.80 -11.06
C ASP A 102 5.09 -11.97 -12.29
N LEU A 103 4.88 -10.66 -12.13
CA LEU A 103 4.55 -9.77 -13.23
C LEU A 103 5.79 -9.42 -14.05
N LYS A 104 5.67 -9.54 -15.38
CA LYS A 104 6.73 -9.12 -16.32
C LYS A 104 6.73 -7.61 -16.55
N SER A 105 5.54 -7.00 -16.59
CA SER A 105 5.36 -5.56 -16.69
C SER A 105 3.98 -5.13 -16.20
N VAL A 106 3.87 -3.85 -15.84
CA VAL A 106 2.63 -3.21 -15.40
C VAL A 106 2.48 -1.89 -16.12
N SER A 107 1.31 -1.64 -16.70
CA SER A 107 1.01 -0.36 -17.36
C SER A 107 -0.44 0.03 -17.18
N ALA A 108 -0.73 1.32 -17.31
CA ALA A 108 -2.08 1.85 -17.30
C ALA A 108 -2.26 2.86 -18.43
N ALA A 109 -3.29 2.65 -19.25
CA ALA A 109 -3.68 3.56 -20.31
C ALA A 109 -5.20 3.46 -20.52
N ASP A 110 -5.84 4.56 -20.90
CA ASP A 110 -7.27 4.61 -21.29
C ASP A 110 -8.24 3.97 -20.27
N GLY A 111 -7.91 4.06 -18.98
CA GLY A 111 -8.71 3.46 -17.92
C GLY A 111 -8.53 1.94 -17.75
N GLU A 112 -7.60 1.34 -18.49
CA GLU A 112 -7.23 -0.05 -18.36
C GLU A 112 -5.91 -0.20 -17.60
N LEU A 113 -5.87 -1.13 -16.64
CA LEU A 113 -4.65 -1.61 -15.99
C LEU A 113 -4.26 -2.92 -16.65
N ARG A 114 -3.07 -2.98 -17.21
CA ARG A 114 -2.51 -4.15 -17.89
C ARG A 114 -1.39 -4.75 -17.08
N LEU A 115 -1.54 -6.00 -16.69
CA LEU A 115 -0.58 -6.80 -15.95
C LEU A 115 -0.08 -7.92 -16.86
N GLU A 116 1.20 -7.88 -17.25
CA GLU A 116 1.80 -8.94 -18.06
C GLU A 116 2.25 -10.09 -17.17
N THR A 117 1.70 -11.25 -17.39
CA THR A 117 2.05 -12.48 -16.69
C THR A 117 2.78 -13.48 -17.60
N ALA A 118 3.19 -14.61 -17.07
CA ALA A 118 3.76 -15.71 -17.86
C ALA A 118 2.74 -16.29 -18.86
N GLU A 119 1.45 -16.27 -18.49
CA GLU A 119 0.35 -16.84 -19.26
C GLU A 119 -0.30 -15.83 -20.24
N GLY A 120 0.20 -14.58 -20.25
CA GLY A 120 -0.29 -13.49 -21.08
C GLY A 120 -0.83 -12.30 -20.27
N PRO A 121 -1.39 -11.30 -20.95
CA PRO A 121 -1.87 -10.09 -20.31
C PRO A 121 -3.20 -10.30 -19.57
N ALA A 122 -3.26 -9.81 -18.34
CA ALA A 122 -4.50 -9.61 -17.61
C ALA A 122 -4.86 -8.11 -17.69
N ILE A 123 -6.00 -7.78 -18.27
CA ILE A 123 -6.42 -6.40 -18.52
C ILE A 123 -7.67 -6.11 -17.70
N PHE A 124 -7.55 -5.15 -16.79
CA PHE A 124 -8.60 -4.73 -15.85
C PHE A 124 -9.15 -3.37 -16.26
N GLN A 125 -10.44 -3.28 -16.58
CA GLN A 125 -11.11 -2.02 -16.91
C GLN A 125 -11.49 -1.30 -15.59
N LEU A 126 -10.61 -0.43 -15.10
CA LEU A 126 -10.73 0.23 -13.79
C LEU A 126 -11.09 1.73 -13.90
N GLY A 127 -11.17 2.27 -15.12
CA GLY A 127 -11.42 3.69 -15.33
C GLY A 127 -10.36 4.56 -14.62
N ALA A 128 -10.77 5.60 -13.91
CA ALA A 128 -9.87 6.51 -13.19
C ALA A 128 -8.97 5.84 -12.14
N ASN A 129 -9.25 4.59 -11.76
CA ASN A 129 -8.41 3.86 -10.79
C ASN A 129 -7.26 3.10 -11.44
N ALA A 130 -7.24 2.93 -12.76
CA ALA A 130 -6.16 2.19 -13.45
C ALA A 130 -4.78 2.79 -13.16
N ALA A 131 -4.62 4.10 -13.34
CA ALA A 131 -3.37 4.80 -13.06
C ALA A 131 -2.97 4.72 -11.57
N LYS A 132 -3.93 4.87 -10.67
CA LYS A 132 -3.69 4.77 -9.21
C LYS A 132 -3.24 3.37 -8.79
N TRP A 133 -3.81 2.33 -9.38
CA TRP A 133 -3.43 0.95 -9.09
C TRP A 133 -2.07 0.64 -9.69
N CYS A 134 -1.81 1.06 -10.92
CA CYS A 134 -0.50 0.94 -11.55
C CYS A 134 0.60 1.56 -10.68
N GLU A 135 0.41 2.79 -10.22
CA GLU A 135 1.35 3.47 -9.33
C GLU A 135 1.59 2.71 -8.02
N LYS A 136 0.52 2.20 -7.38
CA LYS A 136 0.64 1.41 -6.14
C LYS A 136 1.37 0.08 -6.34
N ILE A 137 1.26 -0.53 -7.52
CA ILE A 137 1.94 -1.79 -7.86
C ILE A 137 3.43 -1.53 -8.14
N LEU A 138 3.73 -0.47 -8.90
CA LEU A 138 5.10 -0.10 -9.27
C LEU A 138 5.88 0.47 -8.08
N HIS A 139 5.20 1.25 -7.22
CA HIS A 139 5.79 1.94 -6.07
C HIS A 139 5.06 1.56 -4.77
N PRO A 140 5.21 0.30 -4.31
CA PRO A 140 4.58 -0.13 -3.08
C PRO A 140 5.18 0.66 -1.90
N LYS A 141 4.29 1.20 -1.05
CA LYS A 141 4.74 1.93 0.14
C LYS A 141 5.64 1.05 1.00
N THR A 142 6.77 1.59 1.37
CA THR A 142 7.70 0.97 2.32
C THR A 142 7.05 0.78 3.70
N ARG A 143 7.67 -0.04 4.56
CA ARG A 143 7.21 -0.21 5.96
C ARG A 143 7.20 1.13 6.69
N MET A 144 8.25 1.94 6.52
CA MET A 144 8.36 3.26 7.16
C MET A 144 7.26 4.22 6.71
N GLU A 145 6.94 4.27 5.42
CA GLU A 145 5.82 5.06 4.89
C GLU A 145 4.46 4.57 5.38
N LYS A 146 4.25 3.24 5.46
CA LYS A 146 3.03 2.66 6.03
C LYS A 146 2.85 3.03 7.49
N LEU A 147 3.93 3.05 8.27
CA LEU A 147 3.94 3.48 9.67
C LEU A 147 3.85 5.00 9.81
N GLY A 148 4.14 5.75 8.74
CA GLY A 148 4.07 7.22 8.72
C GLY A 148 5.28 7.89 9.36
N ILE A 149 6.43 7.20 9.38
CA ILE A 149 7.68 7.72 9.93
C ILE A 149 8.32 8.62 8.88
N LYS A 150 8.57 9.87 9.26
CA LYS A 150 9.23 10.88 8.41
C LYS A 150 10.70 11.02 8.79
N ALA A 151 11.47 11.64 7.90
CA ALA A 151 12.83 12.04 8.20
C ALA A 151 12.87 12.90 9.48
N ASN A 152 13.85 12.64 10.33
CA ASN A 152 14.07 13.33 11.61
C ASN A 152 12.97 13.15 12.69
N ALA A 153 11.97 12.29 12.46
CA ALA A 153 10.95 11.99 13.46
C ALA A 153 11.61 11.41 14.74
N ALA A 154 11.14 11.87 15.90
CA ALA A 154 11.59 11.34 17.19
C ALA A 154 10.82 10.03 17.49
N VAL A 155 11.55 8.92 17.54
CA VAL A 155 11.00 7.57 17.73
C VAL A 155 11.51 6.94 19.01
N SER A 156 10.62 6.44 19.84
CA SER A 156 10.92 5.65 21.02
C SER A 156 10.49 4.20 20.82
N LEU A 157 11.41 3.27 21.05
CA LEU A 157 11.18 1.84 20.97
C LEU A 157 11.16 1.23 22.38
N VAL A 158 10.11 0.50 22.71
CA VAL A 158 9.92 -0.19 23.98
C VAL A 158 9.70 -1.68 23.72
N GLY A 159 10.60 -2.51 24.22
CA GLY A 159 10.63 -3.96 23.96
C GLY A 159 11.59 -4.33 22.85
N ASP A 160 11.41 -5.55 22.31
CA ASP A 160 12.34 -6.12 21.34
C ASP A 160 11.78 -5.97 19.92
N PHE A 161 12.65 -5.60 18.99
CA PHE A 161 12.34 -5.42 17.59
C PHE A 161 13.37 -6.15 16.74
N ASP A 162 12.93 -6.61 15.56
CA ASP A 162 13.81 -7.27 14.60
C ASP A 162 14.91 -6.32 14.09
N PRO A 163 16.13 -6.83 13.82
CA PRO A 163 17.25 -6.02 13.33
C PRO A 163 16.96 -5.30 12.03
N ASP A 164 16.15 -5.89 11.14
CA ASP A 164 15.80 -5.30 9.85
C ASP A 164 14.95 -4.05 10.05
N PHE A 165 13.99 -4.09 10.99
CA PHE A 165 13.21 -2.90 11.35
C PHE A 165 14.10 -1.80 11.91
N LEU A 166 15.05 -2.14 12.79
CA LEU A 166 15.98 -1.17 13.35
C LEU A 166 16.86 -0.53 12.28
N THR A 167 17.31 -1.31 11.31
CA THR A 167 18.10 -0.85 10.17
C THR A 167 17.30 0.08 9.28
N GLU A 168 16.08 -0.32 8.88
CA GLU A 168 15.18 0.52 8.10
C GLU A 168 14.83 1.82 8.84
N LEU A 169 14.51 1.75 10.13
CA LEU A 169 14.18 2.92 10.94
C LEU A 169 15.35 3.93 10.98
N ARG A 170 16.56 3.44 11.22
CA ARG A 170 17.76 4.28 11.28
C ARG A 170 18.16 4.87 9.93
N SER A 171 17.73 4.28 8.82
CA SER A 171 17.91 4.86 7.49
C SER A 171 17.03 6.10 7.27
N VAL A 172 15.87 6.18 7.94
CA VAL A 172 14.92 7.30 7.82
C VAL A 172 15.13 8.36 8.89
N THR A 173 15.39 7.97 10.15
CA THR A 173 15.63 8.91 11.25
C THR A 173 16.76 8.48 12.16
N LYS A 174 17.56 9.46 12.61
CA LYS A 174 18.62 9.24 13.60
C LYS A 174 18.13 9.45 15.05
N ASN A 175 16.94 10.04 15.23
CA ASN A 175 16.36 10.35 16.53
C ASN A 175 15.62 9.13 17.10
N VAL A 176 16.35 8.04 17.34
CA VAL A 176 15.81 6.78 17.85
C VAL A 176 16.32 6.51 19.26
N SER A 177 15.41 6.42 20.21
CA SER A 177 15.68 5.95 21.58
C SER A 177 15.17 4.52 21.73
N VAL A 178 16.03 3.63 22.25
CA VAL A 178 15.67 2.22 22.46
C VAL A 178 15.65 1.94 23.96
N THR A 179 14.51 1.50 24.44
CA THR A 179 14.34 1.06 25.82
C THR A 179 14.07 -0.45 25.81
N GLY A 180 15.12 -1.23 26.04
CA GLY A 180 15.11 -2.69 25.89
C GLY A 180 14.31 -3.46 26.92
N SER A 181 13.60 -2.82 27.87
CA SER A 181 12.88 -3.53 28.92
C SER A 181 11.36 -3.43 28.78
N ARG A 182 10.72 -4.55 28.47
CA ARG A 182 9.25 -4.71 28.53
C ARG A 182 8.73 -4.58 29.98
N ARG A 183 9.59 -4.76 30.99
CA ARG A 183 9.21 -4.79 32.41
C ARG A 183 9.83 -3.69 33.26
N GLY A 184 10.69 -2.83 32.70
CA GLY A 184 11.40 -1.79 33.41
C GLY A 184 10.64 -0.47 33.61
N LYS A 185 11.18 0.42 34.45
CA LYS A 185 10.67 1.80 34.65
C LYS A 185 10.90 2.74 33.46
N ALA A 186 11.37 2.21 32.32
CA ALA A 186 11.69 3.00 31.17
C ALA A 186 10.41 3.60 30.56
N GLY A 187 10.29 4.90 30.64
CA GLY A 187 9.31 5.69 29.90
C GLY A 187 9.76 5.86 28.45
N ALA A 188 8.83 6.11 27.56
CA ALA A 188 9.18 6.65 26.26
C ALA A 188 9.93 7.96 26.44
N GLY A 189 10.86 8.27 25.54
CA GLY A 189 11.56 9.56 25.54
C GLY A 189 10.53 10.71 25.61
N ALA A 190 10.81 11.72 26.41
CA ALA A 190 9.83 12.76 26.78
C ALA A 190 9.21 13.52 25.58
N ASP A 191 9.87 13.49 24.41
CA ASP A 191 9.48 14.22 23.21
C ASP A 191 9.31 13.30 21.97
N ALA A 192 9.03 12.00 22.20
CA ALA A 192 8.82 11.06 21.10
C ALA A 192 7.49 11.35 20.36
N GLU A 193 7.57 11.58 19.05
CA GLU A 193 6.40 11.67 18.17
C GLU A 193 5.76 10.30 17.95
N TRP A 194 6.60 9.26 17.95
CA TRP A 194 6.22 7.88 17.72
C TRP A 194 6.77 6.98 18.81
N ILE A 195 5.89 6.29 19.50
CA ILE A 195 6.25 5.27 20.47
C ILE A 195 5.86 3.92 19.86
N PHE A 196 6.84 3.04 19.65
CA PHE A 196 6.60 1.65 19.29
C PHE A 196 6.76 0.77 20.51
N PHE A 197 5.74 -0.01 20.78
CA PHE A 197 5.71 -0.93 21.92
C PHE A 197 5.50 -2.37 21.40
N SER A 198 6.54 -3.20 21.53
CA SER A 198 6.49 -4.61 21.16
C SER A 198 5.97 -5.43 22.32
N VAL A 199 4.95 -6.26 22.05
CA VAL A 199 4.31 -7.15 23.03
C VAL A 199 4.21 -8.57 22.50
N ASP A 200 4.43 -9.57 23.33
CA ASP A 200 4.28 -11.00 22.98
C ASP A 200 3.06 -11.62 23.63
N SER A 201 2.54 -11.02 24.68
CA SER A 201 1.40 -11.52 25.43
C SER A 201 0.48 -10.42 25.94
N SER A 202 -0.75 -10.75 26.27
CA SER A 202 -1.72 -9.83 26.88
C SER A 202 -1.25 -9.23 28.21
N LYS A 203 -0.35 -9.94 28.92
CA LYS A 203 0.25 -9.43 30.17
C LYS A 203 1.11 -8.19 29.96
N ASP A 204 1.79 -8.10 28.82
CA ASP A 204 2.65 -6.98 28.46
C ASP A 204 1.84 -5.69 28.24
N LEU A 205 0.56 -5.82 27.84
CA LEU A 205 -0.35 -4.70 27.62
C LEU A 205 -0.60 -3.82 28.84
N SER A 206 -0.30 -4.32 30.06
CA SER A 206 -0.39 -3.54 31.29
C SER A 206 0.48 -2.27 31.25
N GLN A 207 1.54 -2.23 30.42
CA GLN A 207 2.40 -1.06 30.25
C GLN A 207 1.82 0.00 29.33
N ALA A 208 0.81 -0.34 28.51
CA ALA A 208 0.19 0.60 27.56
C ALA A 208 -0.32 1.87 28.25
N ALA A 209 -0.88 1.74 29.46
CA ALA A 209 -1.40 2.87 30.23
C ALA A 209 -0.31 3.90 30.60
N ARG A 210 0.90 3.42 30.91
CA ARG A 210 2.04 4.31 31.21
C ARG A 210 2.56 5.00 29.96
N LEU A 211 2.66 4.25 28.86
CA LEU A 211 3.08 4.81 27.58
C LEU A 211 2.05 5.81 27.03
N ALA A 212 0.77 5.53 27.21
CA ALA A 212 -0.31 6.45 26.83
C ALA A 212 -0.21 7.79 27.55
N LYS A 213 0.16 7.79 28.85
CA LYS A 213 0.35 9.03 29.65
C LYS A 213 1.55 9.87 29.18
N SER A 214 2.52 9.27 28.46
CA SER A 214 3.67 10.01 27.93
C SER A 214 3.39 10.63 26.56
N LEU A 215 2.26 10.28 25.89
CA LEU A 215 1.87 10.90 24.65
C LEU A 215 1.49 12.37 24.86
N LYS A 216 1.89 13.22 23.91
CA LYS A 216 1.56 14.65 23.89
C LYS A 216 1.06 15.04 22.50
N GLY A 217 0.01 15.85 22.43
CA GLY A 217 -0.50 16.41 21.19
C GLY A 217 -0.79 15.36 20.12
N ALA A 218 -0.07 15.42 18.99
CA ALA A 218 -0.23 14.53 17.85
C ALA A 218 0.61 13.25 17.91
N ALA A 219 1.35 13.02 19.02
CA ALA A 219 2.13 11.80 19.18
C ALA A 219 1.27 10.54 19.12
N ALA A 220 1.86 9.44 18.69
CA ALA A 220 1.15 8.18 18.52
C ALA A 220 1.86 7.00 19.21
N LEU A 221 1.06 6.08 19.73
CA LEU A 221 1.50 4.79 20.22
C LEU A 221 1.18 3.71 19.20
N TRP A 222 2.20 3.02 18.73
CA TRP A 222 2.08 1.80 17.94
C TRP A 222 2.30 0.59 18.84
N ILE A 223 1.31 -0.28 18.95
CA ILE A 223 1.46 -1.57 19.63
C ILE A 223 1.69 -2.63 18.57
N VAL A 224 2.86 -3.26 18.63
CA VAL A 224 3.32 -4.31 17.71
C VAL A 224 3.16 -5.65 18.40
N TYR A 225 2.39 -6.57 17.80
CA TYR A 225 2.04 -7.86 18.37
C TYR A 225 2.08 -8.98 17.32
N PRO A 226 2.35 -10.25 17.72
CA PRO A 226 2.44 -11.38 16.80
C PRO A 226 1.07 -11.76 16.23
N LYS A 227 1.04 -12.15 14.95
CA LYS A 227 -0.15 -12.61 14.24
C LYS A 227 -0.53 -14.03 14.65
N GLY A 228 -1.83 -14.28 14.80
CA GLY A 228 -2.37 -15.63 14.96
C GLY A 228 -1.94 -16.37 16.23
N GLN A 229 -1.44 -15.66 17.24
CA GLN A 229 -1.05 -16.24 18.52
C GLN A 229 -2.21 -16.25 19.51
N LYS A 230 -2.37 -17.38 20.25
CA LYS A 230 -3.43 -17.51 21.27
C LYS A 230 -3.19 -16.63 22.51
N GLN A 231 -1.93 -16.21 22.75
CA GLN A 231 -1.52 -15.46 23.93
C GLN A 231 -1.90 -13.97 23.87
N ILE A 232 -2.17 -13.46 22.67
CA ILE A 232 -2.58 -12.10 22.43
C ILE A 232 -3.40 -12.00 21.13
N SER A 233 -4.55 -11.37 21.22
CA SER A 233 -5.41 -11.11 20.06
C SER A 233 -5.45 -9.62 19.72
N GLU A 234 -5.89 -9.29 18.51
CA GLU A 234 -6.16 -7.90 18.11
C GLU A 234 -7.16 -7.23 19.05
N ASN A 235 -8.18 -7.97 19.50
CA ASN A 235 -9.17 -7.46 20.45
C ASN A 235 -8.57 -7.09 21.80
N ASP A 236 -7.58 -7.87 22.30
CA ASP A 236 -6.87 -7.53 23.54
C ASP A 236 -6.11 -6.21 23.39
N VAL A 237 -5.44 -6.01 22.25
CA VAL A 237 -4.71 -4.79 21.94
C VAL A 237 -5.64 -3.59 21.81
N LEU A 238 -6.77 -3.74 21.09
CA LEU A 238 -7.80 -2.71 20.96
C LEU A 238 -8.37 -2.33 22.32
N ALA A 239 -8.73 -3.32 23.14
CA ALA A 239 -9.26 -3.10 24.48
C ALA A 239 -8.26 -2.36 25.38
N ALA A 240 -6.97 -2.74 25.33
CA ALA A 240 -5.92 -2.08 26.08
C ALA A 240 -5.75 -0.60 25.69
N GLY A 241 -5.73 -0.29 24.40
CA GLY A 241 -5.62 1.08 23.90
C GLY A 241 -6.82 1.94 24.31
N ARG A 242 -8.03 1.43 24.13
CA ARG A 242 -9.28 2.12 24.52
C ARG A 242 -9.39 2.35 26.02
N LYS A 243 -8.98 1.37 26.84
CA LYS A 243 -8.91 1.52 28.31
C LYS A 243 -7.98 2.64 28.75
N CYS A 244 -6.98 2.97 27.93
CA CYS A 244 -6.06 4.08 28.15
C CYS A 244 -6.59 5.44 27.66
N GLY A 245 -7.83 5.51 27.15
CA GLY A 245 -8.41 6.74 26.59
C GLY A 245 -7.88 7.08 25.19
N LEU A 246 -7.27 6.11 24.49
CA LEU A 246 -6.75 6.30 23.14
C LEU A 246 -7.73 5.82 22.09
N LYS A 247 -7.65 6.42 20.89
CA LYS A 247 -8.41 6.04 19.70
C LYS A 247 -7.52 5.28 18.74
N ASP A 248 -7.98 4.11 18.31
CA ASP A 248 -7.34 3.34 17.24
C ASP A 248 -7.64 3.98 15.89
N ILE A 249 -6.63 4.19 15.05
CA ILE A 249 -6.79 4.88 13.77
C ILE A 249 -6.21 4.12 12.57
N LYS A 250 -5.35 3.13 12.79
CA LYS A 250 -4.72 2.41 11.68
C LYS A 250 -4.17 1.06 12.11
N VAL A 251 -4.35 0.07 11.24
CA VAL A 251 -3.71 -1.25 11.32
C VAL A 251 -2.72 -1.39 10.18
N VAL A 252 -1.52 -1.90 10.45
CA VAL A 252 -0.45 -2.13 9.46
C VAL A 252 0.17 -3.49 9.67
N GLY A 253 0.37 -4.25 8.58
CA GLY A 253 1.25 -5.41 8.61
C GLY A 253 2.69 -4.94 8.89
N PHE A 254 3.18 -5.20 10.09
CA PHE A 254 4.50 -4.75 10.54
C PHE A 254 5.61 -5.62 9.94
N SER A 255 5.43 -6.93 9.99
CA SER A 255 6.31 -7.94 9.40
C SER A 255 5.48 -9.15 8.92
N PRO A 256 6.06 -10.17 8.30
CA PRO A 256 5.36 -11.42 8.01
C PRO A 256 4.67 -12.03 9.23
N THR A 257 5.27 -11.88 10.41
CA THR A 257 4.82 -12.48 11.68
C THR A 257 4.11 -11.51 12.62
N HIS A 258 4.18 -10.18 12.40
CA HIS A 258 3.64 -9.18 13.32
C HIS A 258 2.70 -8.19 12.64
N THR A 259 1.75 -7.67 13.42
CA THR A 259 0.85 -6.58 13.09
C THR A 259 1.13 -5.40 14.04
N ALA A 260 0.91 -4.18 13.56
CA ALA A 260 1.00 -2.96 14.36
C ALA A 260 -0.35 -2.21 14.34
N LEU A 261 -0.87 -1.87 15.51
CA LEU A 261 -2.01 -0.97 15.70
C LEU A 261 -1.56 0.40 16.15
N LYS A 262 -2.06 1.44 15.48
CA LYS A 262 -1.79 2.84 15.82
C LYS A 262 -2.90 3.42 16.69
N PHE A 263 -2.49 3.97 17.83
CA PHE A 263 -3.34 4.69 18.76
C PHE A 263 -2.90 6.16 18.88
N VAL A 264 -3.86 7.05 19.03
CA VAL A 264 -3.63 8.48 19.24
C VAL A 264 -4.54 9.01 20.36
N ILE A 265 -4.15 10.14 20.94
CA ILE A 265 -5.04 10.91 21.80
C ILE A 265 -6.19 11.42 20.92
N PRO A 266 -7.48 11.22 21.29
CA PRO A 266 -8.62 11.82 20.61
C PRO A 266 -8.46 13.33 20.48
N VAL A 267 -8.95 13.90 19.36
CA VAL A 267 -8.74 15.35 19.07
C VAL A 267 -9.30 16.23 20.18
N GLU A 268 -10.44 15.82 20.74
CA GLU A 268 -11.12 16.48 21.85
C GLU A 268 -10.34 16.49 23.18
N ASN A 269 -9.30 15.64 23.30
CA ASN A 269 -8.48 15.47 24.51
C ASN A 269 -7.00 15.90 24.34
N ARG A 270 -6.67 16.58 23.24
CA ARG A 270 -5.30 17.03 22.94
C ARG A 270 -4.95 18.35 23.60
#